data_7eaaf6955274d5cba0688db7997fa305
#
_entry.id   7eaaf6955274d5cba0688db7997fa305
#
_cell.length_a   1.000
_cell.length_b   1.000
_cell.length_c   1.000
_cell.angle_alpha   90.00
_cell.angle_beta   90.00
_cell.angle_gamma   90.00
#
_symmetry.space_group_name_H-M   'P 1'
#
loop_
_entity.id
_entity.type
_entity.pdbx_description
1 polymer ?
#
loop_
_entity_poly.entity_id
_entity_poly.type
_entity_poly.pdbx_seq_one_letter_code
_entity_poly.pdbx_strand_id
1 'polypeptide(L)'
;TNKDYYLAQFVILTLLTEFFDGDGNSSRAREYIRSGELMNILSERLREGAAYEEEHNEEEMDTAGISFSDMCHAYEALKSDDKGSHAKTTKEGFLYNILLFLQKQGLIEYIERDEMIKTTKKLDSFMDWNLLNQNNYQRVKNILGVIENEQN
;
A
#
# COMPACT_ATOMS: atom_id res chain seq x y z
N THR A 1 -2.73 -16.57 8.74
CA THR A 1 -3.35 -17.13 7.52
C THR A 1 -2.87 -16.39 6.28
N ASN A 2 -3.05 -16.97 5.11
CA ASN A 2 -2.69 -16.34 3.84
C ASN A 2 -3.45 -15.02 3.63
N LYS A 3 -4.71 -14.96 4.03
CA LYS A 3 -5.53 -13.75 3.91
C LYS A 3 -4.96 -12.59 4.72
N ASP A 4 -4.51 -12.87 5.93
CA ASP A 4 -3.92 -11.84 6.80
C ASP A 4 -2.59 -11.33 6.24
N TYR A 5 -1.79 -12.23 5.67
CA TYR A 5 -0.53 -11.86 5.02
C TYR A 5 -0.75 -10.92 3.84
N TYR A 6 -1.68 -11.26 2.94
CA TYR A 6 -1.99 -10.42 1.79
C TYR A 6 -2.64 -9.10 2.21
N LEU A 7 -3.48 -9.13 3.24
CA LEU A 7 -4.06 -7.92 3.79
C LEU A 7 -2.96 -6.99 4.35
N ALA A 8 -2.00 -7.55 5.07
CA ALA A 8 -0.87 -6.78 5.59
C ALA A 8 -0.06 -6.15 4.45
N GLN A 9 0.21 -6.89 3.38
CA GLN A 9 0.89 -6.36 2.20
C GLN A 9 0.09 -5.22 1.56
N PHE A 10 -1.22 -5.37 1.47
CA PHE A 10 -2.10 -4.35 0.91
C PHE A 10 -2.06 -3.07 1.75
N VAL A 11 -2.03 -3.20 3.07
CA VAL A 11 -1.88 -2.05 3.98
C VAL A 11 -0.57 -1.32 3.70
N ILE A 12 0.53 -2.04 3.57
CA ILE A 12 1.84 -1.46 3.29
C ILE A 12 1.83 -0.74 1.93
N LEU A 13 1.30 -1.37 0.89
CA LEU A 13 1.20 -0.76 -0.44
C LEU A 13 0.33 0.51 -0.42
N THR A 14 -0.77 0.47 0.30
CA THR A 14 -1.65 1.64 0.46
C THR A 14 -0.89 2.79 1.12
N LEU A 15 -0.16 2.50 2.18
CA LEU A 15 0.63 3.50 2.89
C LEU A 15 1.69 4.11 1.96
N LEU A 16 2.40 3.29 1.19
CA LEU A 16 3.41 3.76 0.25
C LEU A 16 2.80 4.63 -0.85
N THR A 17 1.66 4.25 -1.41
CA THR A 17 0.99 5.06 -2.44
C THR A 17 0.47 6.37 -1.90
N GLU A 18 0.10 6.44 -0.62
CA GLU A 18 -0.32 7.69 -0.01
C GLU A 18 0.85 8.64 0.24
N PHE A 19 2.00 8.13 0.60
CA PHE A 19 3.19 8.96 0.79
C PHE A 19 3.88 9.34 -0.51
N PHE A 20 3.88 8.45 -1.50
CA PHE A 20 4.61 8.65 -2.74
C PHE A 20 3.65 8.53 -3.91
N ASP A 21 3.44 9.65 -4.58
CA ASP A 21 2.60 9.70 -5.75
C ASP A 21 3.20 8.85 -6.88
N GLY A 22 2.37 8.07 -7.55
CA GLY A 22 2.81 7.20 -8.64
C GLY A 22 3.25 7.91 -9.92
N ASP A 23 3.21 9.24 -9.97
CA ASP A 23 3.48 10.03 -11.18
C ASP A 23 4.97 10.22 -11.51
N GLY A 24 5.86 9.56 -10.81
CA GLY A 24 7.30 9.61 -11.11
C GLY A 24 8.00 10.89 -10.68
N ASN A 25 7.31 11.79 -10.04
CA ASN A 25 7.91 12.95 -9.39
C ASN A 25 8.26 12.53 -7.98
N SER A 26 9.42 12.02 -7.83
CA SER A 26 10.05 11.33 -6.72
C SER A 26 9.91 11.93 -5.33
N SER A 27 9.20 13.01 -5.15
CA SER A 27 9.09 13.60 -3.83
C SER A 27 7.88 13.05 -3.09
N ARG A 28 8.05 12.95 -1.79
CA ARG A 28 6.98 12.61 -0.88
C ARG A 28 5.81 13.59 -1.05
N ALA A 29 4.61 13.04 -1.29
CA ALA A 29 3.41 13.83 -1.55
C ALA A 29 2.82 14.44 -0.28
N ARG A 30 3.13 13.87 0.89
CA ARG A 30 2.61 14.37 2.17
C ARG A 30 3.62 14.15 3.29
N GLU A 31 3.54 15.00 4.32
CA GLU A 31 4.45 14.97 5.47
C GLU A 31 4.13 13.84 6.45
N TYR A 32 2.85 13.57 6.65
CA TYR A 32 2.39 12.54 7.57
C TYR A 32 1.00 12.07 7.16
N ILE A 33 0.63 10.92 7.71
CA ILE A 33 -0.73 10.40 7.61
C ILE A 33 -1.16 9.95 9.01
N ARG A 34 -2.40 10.21 9.38
CA ARG A 34 -2.92 9.74 10.66
C ARG A 34 -3.44 8.31 10.52
N SER A 35 -3.29 7.52 11.58
CA SER A 35 -3.70 6.10 11.55
C SER A 35 -5.19 5.93 11.25
N GLY A 36 -6.04 6.79 11.79
CA GLY A 36 -7.49 6.74 11.49
C GLY A 36 -7.80 7.07 10.04
N GLU A 37 -7.10 8.02 9.46
CA GLU A 37 -7.22 8.33 8.03
C GLU A 37 -6.80 7.14 7.17
N LEU A 38 -5.69 6.50 7.53
CA LEU A 38 -5.24 5.30 6.81
C LEU A 38 -6.29 4.19 6.86
N MET A 39 -6.90 3.98 8.02
CA MET A 39 -7.98 2.99 8.18
C MET A 39 -9.16 3.29 7.25
N ASN A 40 -9.56 4.54 7.12
CA ASN A 40 -10.63 4.95 6.23
C ASN A 40 -10.27 4.72 4.76
N ILE A 41 -9.05 5.05 4.36
CA ILE A 41 -8.55 4.82 3.01
C ILE A 41 -8.54 3.33 2.68
N LEU A 42 -8.08 2.50 3.62
CA LEU A 42 -8.07 1.05 3.45
C LEU A 42 -9.48 0.50 3.23
N SER A 43 -10.44 0.94 4.04
CA SER A 43 -11.84 0.52 3.92
C SER A 43 -12.40 0.86 2.54
N GLU A 44 -12.16 2.09 2.07
CA GLU A 44 -12.62 2.54 0.76
C GLU A 44 -12.01 1.72 -0.37
N ARG A 45 -10.69 1.57 -0.36
CA ARG A 45 -9.98 0.86 -1.44
C ARG A 45 -10.34 -0.61 -1.50
N LEU A 46 -10.52 -1.25 -0.35
CA LEU A 46 -10.94 -2.65 -0.30
C LEU A 46 -12.35 -2.82 -0.86
N ARG A 47 -13.28 -1.92 -0.52
CA ARG A 47 -14.65 -1.96 -1.05
C ARG A 47 -14.69 -1.69 -2.55
N GLU A 48 -13.93 -0.71 -3.01
CA GLU A 48 -13.83 -0.40 -4.44
C GLU A 48 -13.25 -1.58 -5.22
N GLY A 49 -12.20 -2.19 -4.71
CA GLY A 49 -11.60 -3.36 -5.33
C GLY A 49 -12.54 -4.55 -5.37
N ALA A 50 -13.28 -4.80 -4.27
CA ALA A 50 -14.25 -5.87 -4.20
C ALA A 50 -15.42 -5.65 -5.18
N ALA A 51 -15.91 -4.40 -5.27
CA ALA A 51 -16.96 -4.04 -6.23
C ALA A 51 -16.49 -4.21 -7.68
N TYR A 52 -15.26 -3.82 -7.97
CA TYR A 52 -14.66 -3.99 -9.30
C TYR A 52 -14.58 -5.47 -9.68
N GLU A 53 -14.18 -6.35 -8.75
CA GLU A 53 -14.13 -7.80 -9.00
C GLU A 53 -15.51 -8.39 -9.31
N GLU A 54 -16.57 -7.91 -8.65
CA GLU A 54 -17.92 -8.39 -8.91
C GLU A 54 -18.41 -8.04 -10.32
N GLU A 55 -17.94 -6.93 -10.87
CA GLU A 55 -18.30 -6.46 -12.21
C GLU A 55 -17.47 -7.11 -13.32
N HIS A 56 -16.34 -7.75 -12.97
CA HIS A 56 -15.42 -8.35 -13.94
C HIS A 56 -15.28 -9.84 -13.71
N ASN A 57 -14.94 -10.58 -14.77
CA ASN A 57 -14.73 -12.02 -14.69
C ASN A 57 -13.48 -12.35 -13.87
N GLU A 58 -13.57 -13.39 -13.04
CA GLU A 58 -12.44 -13.89 -12.26
C GLU A 58 -11.20 -14.18 -13.11
N GLU A 59 -11.38 -14.61 -14.34
CA GLU A 59 -10.29 -14.92 -15.27
C GLU A 59 -9.46 -13.69 -15.63
N GLU A 60 -10.07 -12.52 -15.67
CA GLU A 60 -9.38 -11.27 -16.00
C GLU A 60 -8.59 -10.70 -14.80
N MET A 61 -8.94 -11.12 -13.59
CA MET A 61 -8.43 -10.53 -12.36
C MET A 61 -7.48 -11.43 -11.58
N ASP A 62 -7.46 -12.72 -11.87
CA ASP A 62 -6.68 -13.67 -11.10
C ASP A 62 -5.22 -13.70 -11.51
N THR A 63 -4.45 -12.80 -10.93
CA THR A 63 -3.00 -12.81 -11.10
C THR A 63 -2.26 -13.11 -9.80
N ALA A 64 -2.92 -13.06 -8.66
CA ALA A 64 -2.25 -13.11 -7.37
C ALA A 64 -2.75 -14.18 -6.40
N GLY A 65 -3.80 -14.93 -6.78
CA GLY A 65 -4.34 -15.99 -5.94
C GLY A 65 -5.15 -15.55 -4.74
N ILE A 66 -5.36 -14.25 -4.55
CA ILE A 66 -6.24 -13.73 -3.51
C ILE A 66 -7.04 -12.55 -4.08
N SER A 67 -8.31 -12.51 -3.77
CA SER A 67 -9.20 -11.48 -4.28
C SER A 67 -9.34 -10.30 -3.32
N PHE A 68 -9.74 -9.15 -3.87
CA PHE A 68 -10.13 -8.00 -3.03
C PHE A 68 -11.31 -8.33 -2.13
N SER A 69 -12.24 -9.17 -2.59
CA SER A 69 -13.35 -9.64 -1.76
C SER A 69 -12.86 -10.37 -0.52
N ASP A 70 -11.88 -11.26 -0.66
CA ASP A 70 -11.30 -11.99 0.46
C ASP A 70 -10.59 -11.06 1.44
N MET A 71 -9.82 -10.09 0.93
CA MET A 71 -9.15 -9.10 1.78
C MET A 71 -10.17 -8.21 2.50
N CYS A 72 -11.20 -7.78 1.79
CA CYS A 72 -12.28 -6.96 2.37
C CYS A 72 -12.97 -7.70 3.51
N HIS A 73 -13.34 -8.98 3.29
CA HIS A 73 -13.94 -9.81 4.32
C HIS A 73 -13.02 -9.99 5.52
N ALA A 74 -11.72 -10.22 5.29
CA ALA A 74 -10.75 -10.36 6.37
C ALA A 74 -10.64 -9.08 7.21
N TYR A 75 -10.62 -7.93 6.56
CA TYR A 75 -10.55 -6.64 7.23
C TYR A 75 -11.82 -6.33 8.01
N GLU A 76 -12.99 -6.55 7.41
CA GLU A 76 -14.28 -6.30 8.07
C GLU A 76 -14.56 -7.27 9.22
N ALA A 77 -13.97 -8.46 9.19
CA ALA A 77 -14.07 -9.42 10.28
C ALA A 77 -13.30 -8.98 11.53
N LEU A 78 -12.35 -8.06 11.40
CA LEU A 78 -11.64 -7.51 12.54
C LEU A 78 -12.57 -6.63 13.36
N LYS A 79 -12.48 -6.73 14.66
CA LYS A 79 -13.29 -5.93 15.57
C LYS A 79 -12.78 -4.50 15.61
N SER A 80 -13.70 -3.54 15.75
CA SER A 80 -13.31 -2.17 16.06
C SER A 80 -13.16 -2.01 17.57
N ASP A 81 -12.15 -1.28 18.00
CA ASP A 81 -11.93 -1.01 19.41
C ASP A 81 -11.47 0.45 19.60
N ASP A 82 -12.36 1.27 20.15
CA ASP A 82 -12.11 2.68 20.41
C ASP A 82 -11.12 2.91 21.57
N LYS A 83 -10.71 1.85 22.26
CA LYS A 83 -9.82 1.95 23.42
C LYS A 83 -8.33 1.81 23.08
N GLY A 84 -7.97 1.80 21.79
CA GLY A 84 -6.59 1.72 21.37
C GLY A 84 -5.94 0.36 21.62
N SER A 85 -6.67 -0.71 21.43
CA SER A 85 -6.16 -2.06 21.59
C SER A 85 -5.00 -2.35 20.64
N HIS A 86 -3.99 -3.07 21.15
CA HIS A 86 -2.89 -3.62 20.33
C HIS A 86 -3.13 -5.07 19.92
N ALA A 87 -4.30 -5.61 20.21
CA ALA A 87 -4.66 -6.99 19.86
C ALA A 87 -4.83 -7.13 18.35
N LYS A 88 -4.22 -8.16 17.79
CA LYS A 88 -4.26 -8.43 16.32
C LYS A 88 -5.66 -8.73 15.79
N THR A 89 -6.62 -8.97 16.69
CA THR A 89 -8.01 -9.24 16.34
C THR A 89 -8.84 -7.98 16.13
N THR A 90 -8.28 -6.80 16.42
CA THR A 90 -8.93 -5.51 16.18
C THR A 90 -8.27 -4.82 14.97
N LYS A 91 -9.01 -3.94 14.30
CA LYS A 91 -8.48 -3.14 13.18
C LYS A 91 -7.29 -2.29 13.63
N GLU A 92 -7.45 -1.63 14.76
CA GLU A 92 -6.44 -0.77 15.37
C GLU A 92 -5.18 -1.57 15.71
N GLY A 93 -5.34 -2.73 16.35
CA GLY A 93 -4.21 -3.58 16.72
C GLY A 93 -3.54 -4.25 15.53
N PHE A 94 -4.32 -4.64 14.53
CA PHE A 94 -3.78 -5.18 13.27
C PHE A 94 -2.89 -4.13 12.59
N LEU A 95 -3.40 -2.91 12.45
CA LEU A 95 -2.66 -1.80 11.87
C LEU A 95 -1.42 -1.47 12.72
N TYR A 96 -1.59 -1.37 14.04
CA TYR A 96 -0.50 -1.09 14.97
C TYR A 96 0.67 -2.06 14.78
N ASN A 97 0.39 -3.35 14.66
CA ASN A 97 1.43 -4.36 14.50
C ASN A 97 2.19 -4.21 13.16
N ILE A 98 1.49 -3.82 12.10
CA ILE A 98 2.12 -3.53 10.81
C ILE A 98 3.01 -2.29 10.92
N LEU A 99 2.52 -1.23 11.54
CA LEU A 99 3.28 0.01 11.73
C LEU A 99 4.52 -0.24 12.59
N LEU A 100 4.39 -1.03 13.64
CA LEU A 100 5.50 -1.42 14.50
C LEU A 100 6.57 -2.19 13.72
N PHE A 101 6.14 -3.12 12.87
CA PHE A 101 7.05 -3.86 11.99
C PHE A 101 7.82 -2.90 11.07
N LEU A 102 7.12 -1.99 10.40
CA LEU A 102 7.75 -1.02 9.49
C LEU A 102 8.71 -0.10 10.23
N GLN A 103 8.35 0.31 11.45
CA GLN A 103 9.22 1.12 12.29
C GLN A 103 10.49 0.39 12.68
N LYS A 104 10.38 -0.89 13.03
CA LYS A 104 11.53 -1.74 13.35
C LYS A 104 12.48 -1.91 12.15
N GLN A 105 11.93 -1.91 10.95
CA GLN A 105 12.71 -1.93 9.72
C GLN A 105 13.34 -0.56 9.39
N GLY A 106 13.02 0.47 10.15
CA GLY A 106 13.52 1.81 9.92
C GLY A 106 12.87 2.53 8.75
N LEU A 107 11.69 2.07 8.29
CA LEU A 107 11.02 2.63 7.12
C LEU A 107 10.05 3.75 7.47
N ILE A 108 9.45 3.70 8.64
CA ILE A 108 8.55 4.74 9.14
C ILE A 108 8.87 5.07 10.58
N GLU A 109 8.36 6.21 11.01
CA GLU A 109 8.27 6.60 12.40
C GLU A 109 6.80 6.71 12.76
N TYR A 110 6.36 5.93 13.75
CA TYR A 110 5.00 6.00 14.25
C TYR A 110 4.98 6.67 15.60
N ILE A 111 4.37 7.85 15.65
CA ILE A 111 4.21 8.64 16.88
C ILE A 111 2.82 8.30 17.41
N GLU A 112 2.76 7.28 18.25
CA GLU A 112 1.50 6.70 18.74
C GLU A 112 0.64 7.74 19.47
N ARG A 113 1.26 8.59 20.26
CA ARG A 113 0.56 9.65 21.02
C ARG A 113 -0.29 10.55 20.13
N ASP A 114 0.24 10.89 18.97
CA ASP A 114 -0.41 11.79 18.01
C ASP A 114 -1.09 11.03 16.89
N GLU A 115 -1.00 9.71 16.91
CA GLU A 115 -1.48 8.82 15.85
C GLU A 115 -0.93 9.18 14.47
N MET A 116 0.30 9.65 14.44
CA MET A 116 0.96 10.14 13.22
C MET A 116 1.97 9.15 12.69
N ILE A 117 1.92 8.91 11.39
CA ILE A 117 2.86 8.07 10.65
C ILE A 117 3.68 8.99 9.77
N LYS A 118 5.01 8.88 9.86
CA LYS A 118 5.95 9.65 9.03
C LYS A 118 6.91 8.71 8.33
N THR A 119 7.40 9.11 7.18
CA THR A 119 8.49 8.39 6.50
C THR A 119 9.82 8.70 7.15
N THR A 120 10.80 7.86 6.87
CA THR A 120 12.20 8.08 7.26
C THR A 120 13.03 8.43 6.03
N LYS A 121 14.24 8.96 6.26
CA LYS A 121 15.19 9.18 5.16
C LYS A 121 15.51 7.89 4.41
N LYS A 122 15.56 6.77 5.13
CA LYS A 122 15.80 5.45 4.52
C LYS A 122 14.72 5.11 3.50
N LEU A 123 13.44 5.29 3.86
CA LEU A 123 12.34 5.03 2.95
C LEU A 123 12.34 6.02 1.78
N ASP A 124 12.50 7.31 2.06
CA ASP A 124 12.53 8.34 1.03
C ASP A 124 13.65 8.07 0.00
N SER A 125 14.84 7.73 0.47
CA SER A 125 15.98 7.39 -0.41
C SER A 125 15.72 6.13 -1.22
N PHE A 126 15.12 5.11 -0.62
CA PHE A 126 14.78 3.86 -1.30
C PHE A 126 13.76 4.12 -2.42
N MET A 127 12.75 4.92 -2.16
CA MET A 127 11.73 5.23 -3.15
C MET A 127 12.28 6.08 -4.29
N ASP A 128 13.13 7.06 -4.00
CA ASP A 128 13.81 7.87 -5.02
C ASP A 128 14.65 7.00 -5.95
N TRP A 129 15.41 6.08 -5.37
CA TRP A 129 16.27 5.18 -6.15
C TRP A 129 15.44 4.29 -7.08
N ASN A 130 14.34 3.72 -6.57
CA ASN A 130 13.47 2.85 -7.36
C ASN A 130 12.79 3.60 -8.51
N LEU A 131 12.33 4.83 -8.26
CA LEU A 131 11.72 5.66 -9.29
C LEU A 131 12.71 6.02 -10.39
N LEU A 132 13.93 6.36 -10.03
CA LEU A 132 15.01 6.62 -11.00
C LEU A 132 15.26 5.40 -11.89
N ASN A 133 15.35 4.22 -11.32
CA ASN A 133 15.55 2.99 -12.06
C ASN A 133 14.38 2.66 -12.98
N GLN A 134 13.17 2.83 -12.53
CA GLN A 134 11.97 2.62 -13.35
C GLN A 134 11.92 3.60 -14.51
N ASN A 135 12.25 4.87 -14.28
CA ASN A 135 12.27 5.89 -15.32
C ASN A 135 13.32 5.56 -16.38
N ASN A 136 14.50 5.12 -15.98
CA ASN A 136 15.55 4.70 -16.90
C ASN A 136 15.12 3.48 -17.72
N TYR A 137 14.47 2.51 -17.10
CA TYR A 137 13.95 1.33 -17.79
C TYR A 137 12.90 1.72 -18.82
N GLN A 138 11.97 2.62 -18.48
CA GLN A 138 10.96 3.11 -19.42
C GLN A 138 11.57 3.89 -20.56
N ARG A 139 12.59 4.69 -20.31
CA ARG A 139 13.33 5.41 -21.38
C ARG A 139 13.94 4.43 -22.37
N VAL A 140 14.58 3.38 -21.89
CA VAL A 140 15.18 2.36 -22.75
C VAL A 140 14.10 1.67 -23.57
N LYS A 141 13.00 1.28 -22.94
CA LYS A 141 11.87 0.66 -23.66
C LYS A 141 11.30 1.56 -24.75
N ASN A 142 11.13 2.83 -24.45
CA ASN A 142 10.60 3.80 -25.41
C ASN A 142 11.54 3.97 -26.61
N ILE A 143 12.84 4.03 -26.37
CA ILE A 143 13.84 4.12 -27.45
C ILE A 143 13.80 2.86 -28.33
N LEU A 144 13.75 1.67 -27.71
CA LEU A 144 13.67 0.41 -28.44
C LEU A 144 12.36 0.31 -29.23
N GLY A 145 11.24 0.77 -28.69
CA GLY A 145 9.96 0.81 -29.38
C GLY A 145 9.98 1.71 -30.59
N VAL A 146 10.63 2.87 -30.52
CA VAL A 146 10.80 3.78 -31.65
C VAL A 146 11.65 3.11 -32.73
N ILE A 147 12.75 2.45 -32.36
CA ILE A 147 13.60 1.75 -33.31
C ILE A 147 12.85 0.63 -34.04
N GLU A 148 12.07 -0.16 -33.32
CA GLU A 148 11.23 -1.23 -33.89
C GLU A 148 10.20 -0.67 -34.87
N ASN A 149 9.56 0.44 -34.55
CA ASN A 149 8.58 1.09 -35.42
C ASN A 149 9.20 1.66 -36.68
N GLU A 150 10.44 2.14 -36.62
CA GLU A 150 11.17 2.62 -37.79
C GLU A 150 11.58 1.50 -38.75
N GLN A 151 11.76 0.28 -38.22
CA GLN A 151 12.13 -0.88 -39.02
C GLN A 151 10.94 -1.54 -39.73
N ASN A 152 9.74 -1.22 -39.31
CA ASN A 152 8.50 -1.71 -39.89
C ASN A 152 7.93 -0.68 -40.87
#